data_1e66349ffc6f441f00b8cfc51f700e35
#
_entry.id   1e66349ffc6f441f00b8cfc51f700e35
#
_cell.length_a   1.000
_cell.length_b   1.000
_cell.length_c   1.000
_cell.angle_alpha   90.00
_cell.angle_beta   90.00
_cell.angle_gamma   90.00
#
_symmetry.space_group_name_H-M   'P 1'
#
loop_
_entity.id
_entity.type
_entity.pdbx_description
1 polymer ?
#
loop_
_entity_poly.entity_id
_entity_poly.type
_entity_poly.pdbx_seq_one_letter_code
_entity_poly.pdbx_strand_id
1 'polypeptide(L)'
;MRTQTKFTQENLTPADAHHILAEGNRRFVLNVKAQRNLQEQVFETSKGQYPFATVLSCIDSRVPAELVFDQGIGDIFSVRVAGNIVNEDILGSMEFACKVAGSKIVVVMGHSKCGAVTAACDDVKLGNISTLLSKIRPAVERVDFEGNETTEKVVEEVCHVNVQLSIDRIREESAILAEMEKSGEIEIVGAVYDVTTGQVKFI
;
A
#
# COMPACT_ATOMS: atom_id res chain seq x y z
N MET A 1 9.63 -19.90 -7.20
CA MET A 1 9.69 -18.56 -7.85
C MET A 1 10.94 -17.89 -7.35
N ARG A 2 11.76 -17.31 -8.21
CA ARG A 2 13.01 -16.65 -7.85
C ARG A 2 12.74 -15.19 -7.47
N THR A 3 13.63 -14.61 -6.66
CA THR A 3 13.66 -13.19 -6.32
C THR A 3 13.93 -12.32 -7.56
N GLN A 4 13.47 -11.08 -7.55
CA GLN A 4 13.83 -10.10 -8.55
C GLN A 4 15.36 -9.86 -8.59
N THR A 5 15.87 -9.71 -9.78
CA THR A 5 17.26 -9.31 -10.04
C THR A 5 17.28 -7.91 -10.65
N LYS A 6 18.43 -7.26 -10.67
CA LYS A 6 18.59 -5.98 -11.35
C LYS A 6 18.07 -6.01 -12.79
N PHE A 7 18.44 -7.06 -13.52
CA PHE A 7 18.01 -7.23 -14.92
C PHE A 7 16.48 -7.37 -15.04
N THR A 8 15.83 -8.19 -14.19
CA THR A 8 14.38 -8.37 -14.28
C THR A 8 13.64 -7.09 -13.87
N GLN A 9 14.07 -6.42 -12.78
CA GLN A 9 13.46 -5.16 -12.33
C GLN A 9 13.57 -4.05 -13.40
N GLU A 10 14.76 -3.86 -14.01
CA GLU A 10 14.97 -2.81 -15.01
C GLU A 10 14.10 -3.01 -16.26
N ASN A 11 13.75 -4.25 -16.60
CA ASN A 11 12.91 -4.58 -17.75
C ASN A 11 11.41 -4.63 -17.44
N LEU A 12 10.99 -4.44 -16.19
CA LEU A 12 9.58 -4.33 -15.83
C LEU A 12 9.05 -2.93 -16.13
N THR A 13 7.86 -2.88 -16.72
CA THR A 13 7.05 -1.66 -16.80
C THR A 13 6.18 -1.51 -15.55
N PRO A 14 5.63 -0.31 -15.26
CA PRO A 14 4.62 -0.14 -14.20
C PRO A 14 3.41 -1.08 -14.39
N ALA A 15 2.94 -1.28 -15.61
CA ALA A 15 1.84 -2.19 -15.91
C ALA A 15 2.18 -3.66 -15.60
N ASP A 16 3.41 -4.10 -15.87
CA ASP A 16 3.86 -5.45 -15.48
C ASP A 16 3.89 -5.60 -13.96
N ALA A 17 4.38 -4.59 -13.24
CA ALA A 17 4.40 -4.57 -11.78
C ALA A 17 2.98 -4.65 -11.19
N HIS A 18 2.04 -3.89 -11.73
CA HIS A 18 0.62 -3.97 -11.37
C HIS A 18 0.06 -5.38 -11.60
N HIS A 19 0.30 -5.94 -12.78
CA HIS A 19 -0.16 -7.29 -13.14
C HIS A 19 0.41 -8.37 -12.19
N ILE A 20 1.69 -8.29 -11.83
CA ILE A 20 2.32 -9.22 -10.89
C ILE A 20 1.63 -9.18 -9.52
N LEU A 21 1.31 -7.98 -9.01
CA LEU A 21 0.59 -7.83 -7.74
C LEU A 21 -0.84 -8.37 -7.84
N ALA A 22 -1.58 -8.05 -8.89
CA ALA A 22 -2.95 -8.54 -9.10
C ALA A 22 -3.01 -10.08 -9.17
N GLU A 23 -2.11 -10.70 -9.95
CA GLU A 23 -2.00 -12.15 -10.03
C GLU A 23 -1.52 -12.79 -8.72
N GLY A 24 -0.66 -12.09 -7.97
CA GLY A 24 -0.25 -12.50 -6.63
C GLY A 24 -1.43 -12.57 -5.67
N ASN A 25 -2.28 -11.54 -5.63
CA ASN A 25 -3.49 -11.56 -4.81
C ASN A 25 -4.48 -12.64 -5.26
N ARG A 26 -4.64 -12.86 -6.57
CA ARG A 26 -5.46 -13.96 -7.08
C ARG A 26 -4.98 -15.33 -6.54
N ARG A 27 -3.66 -15.58 -6.54
CA ARG A 27 -3.09 -16.81 -5.97
C ARG A 27 -3.33 -16.92 -4.47
N PHE A 28 -3.20 -15.79 -3.74
CA PHE A 28 -3.48 -15.75 -2.31
C PHE A 28 -4.92 -16.13 -1.99
N VAL A 29 -5.90 -15.53 -2.68
CA VAL A 29 -7.32 -15.81 -2.50
C VAL A 29 -7.67 -17.27 -2.82
N LEU A 30 -7.08 -17.82 -3.89
CA LEU A 30 -7.27 -19.23 -4.28
C LEU A 30 -6.47 -20.22 -3.43
N ASN A 31 -5.66 -19.74 -2.48
CA ASN A 31 -4.75 -20.56 -1.66
C ASN A 31 -3.78 -21.44 -2.48
N VAL A 32 -3.35 -20.91 -3.63
CA VAL A 32 -2.39 -21.59 -4.55
C VAL A 32 -1.08 -20.80 -4.61
N LYS A 33 -0.49 -20.54 -3.46
CA LYS A 33 0.74 -19.74 -3.31
C LYS A 33 1.88 -20.25 -4.18
N ALA A 34 2.65 -19.32 -4.74
CA ALA A 34 3.86 -19.66 -5.45
C ALA A 34 4.86 -20.35 -4.52
N GLN A 35 5.46 -21.44 -5.00
CA GLN A 35 6.49 -22.14 -4.24
C GLN A 35 7.79 -21.34 -4.25
N ARG A 36 8.29 -20.98 -3.06
CA ARG A 36 9.52 -20.25 -2.84
C ARG A 36 10.41 -20.95 -1.81
N ASN A 37 11.69 -20.98 -2.08
CA ASN A 37 12.68 -21.31 -1.05
C ASN A 37 13.12 -19.99 -0.39
N LEU A 38 12.57 -19.67 0.77
CA LEU A 38 12.86 -18.41 1.46
C LEU A 38 14.31 -18.29 1.90
N GLN A 39 14.97 -19.40 2.28
CA GLN A 39 16.39 -19.39 2.64
C GLN A 39 17.28 -19.08 1.43
N GLU A 40 16.94 -19.60 0.25
CA GLU A 40 17.61 -19.27 -0.99
C GLU A 40 17.41 -17.78 -1.35
N GLN A 41 16.20 -17.24 -1.17
CA GLN A 41 15.90 -15.82 -1.39
C GLN A 41 16.69 -14.91 -0.41
N VAL A 42 16.84 -15.30 0.87
CA VAL A 42 17.70 -14.59 1.82
C VAL A 42 19.14 -14.54 1.30
N PHE A 43 19.66 -15.67 0.82
CA PHE A 43 21.01 -15.72 0.27
C PHE A 43 21.14 -14.88 -1.02
N GLU A 44 20.18 -14.98 -1.95
CA GLU A 44 20.20 -14.23 -3.22
C GLU A 44 20.14 -12.72 -2.98
N THR A 45 19.35 -12.25 -2.01
CA THR A 45 19.18 -10.82 -1.70
C THR A 45 20.26 -10.25 -0.78
N SER A 46 21.14 -11.08 -0.22
CA SER A 46 22.18 -10.63 0.72
C SER A 46 23.18 -9.63 0.11
N LYS A 47 23.37 -9.63 -1.20
CA LYS A 47 24.29 -8.75 -1.93
C LYS A 47 23.62 -7.55 -2.58
N GLY A 48 22.30 -7.45 -2.53
CA GLY A 48 21.51 -6.38 -3.10
C GLY A 48 20.04 -6.79 -3.25
N GLN A 49 19.16 -5.80 -3.27
CA GLN A 49 17.72 -6.00 -3.42
C GLN A 49 17.22 -5.19 -4.62
N TYR A 50 16.25 -5.74 -5.33
CA TYR A 50 15.66 -5.14 -6.52
C TYR A 50 14.13 -5.23 -6.49
N PRO A 51 13.48 -4.62 -5.48
CA PRO A 51 12.04 -4.67 -5.34
C PRO A 51 11.34 -3.96 -6.50
N PHE A 52 10.33 -4.60 -7.07
CA PHE A 52 9.60 -4.02 -8.20
C PHE A 52 8.43 -3.12 -7.77
N ALA A 53 8.00 -3.19 -6.51
CA ALA A 53 6.86 -2.45 -6.00
C ALA A 53 7.09 -1.92 -4.58
N THR A 54 6.35 -0.86 -4.25
CA THR A 54 6.24 -0.30 -2.90
C THR A 54 4.78 -0.27 -2.50
N VAL A 55 4.45 -0.84 -1.34
CA VAL A 55 3.07 -0.89 -0.83
C VAL A 55 2.99 -0.12 0.49
N LEU A 56 2.26 0.99 0.50
CA LEU A 56 1.82 1.67 1.71
C LEU A 56 0.55 1.01 2.22
N SER A 57 0.59 0.43 3.42
CA SER A 57 -0.56 -0.25 4.02
C SER A 57 -0.70 0.04 5.51
N CYS A 58 -1.84 -0.39 6.09
CA CYS A 58 -2.06 -0.29 7.52
C CYS A 58 -1.14 -1.23 8.31
N ILE A 59 -0.85 -0.88 9.58
CA ILE A 59 -0.20 -1.79 10.54
C ILE A 59 -1.10 -2.95 10.97
N ASP A 60 -2.37 -2.98 10.57
CA ASP A 60 -3.32 -4.04 10.91
C ASP A 60 -2.71 -5.41 10.64
N SER A 61 -2.71 -6.29 11.64
CA SER A 61 -2.05 -7.60 11.59
C SER A 61 -2.60 -8.54 10.51
N ARG A 62 -3.79 -8.25 9.99
CA ARG A 62 -4.46 -9.01 8.93
C ARG A 62 -4.04 -8.58 7.52
N VAL A 63 -3.22 -7.52 7.39
CA VAL A 63 -2.85 -6.87 6.11
C VAL A 63 -1.34 -6.92 5.83
N PRO A 64 -0.68 -8.10 5.89
CA PRO A 64 0.72 -8.22 5.50
C PRO A 64 0.85 -8.23 3.98
N ALA A 65 1.33 -7.14 3.39
CA ALA A 65 1.36 -6.93 1.94
C ALA A 65 2.06 -8.07 1.18
N GLU A 66 3.17 -8.57 1.71
CA GLU A 66 3.93 -9.68 1.11
C GLU A 66 3.08 -10.94 0.97
N LEU A 67 2.25 -11.24 1.98
CA LEU A 67 1.37 -12.40 1.94
C LEU A 67 0.15 -12.16 1.05
N VAL A 68 -0.46 -10.97 1.16
CA VAL A 68 -1.65 -10.57 0.41
C VAL A 68 -1.39 -10.58 -1.10
N PHE A 69 -0.19 -10.16 -1.51
CA PHE A 69 0.22 -10.15 -2.91
C PHE A 69 1.07 -11.36 -3.31
N ASP A 70 1.20 -12.36 -2.43
CA ASP A 70 2.01 -13.56 -2.67
C ASP A 70 3.41 -13.20 -3.24
N GLN A 71 4.16 -12.37 -2.49
CA GLN A 71 5.51 -11.95 -2.85
C GLN A 71 6.54 -12.56 -1.90
N GLY A 72 7.77 -12.68 -2.38
CA GLY A 72 8.90 -13.25 -1.65
C GLY A 72 9.81 -12.18 -1.02
N ILE A 73 10.88 -12.64 -0.38
CA ILE A 73 11.89 -11.77 0.21
C ILE A 73 12.59 -10.98 -0.89
N GLY A 74 12.61 -9.64 -0.75
CA GLY A 74 13.25 -8.73 -1.69
C GLY A 74 12.42 -8.36 -2.92
N ASP A 75 11.16 -8.85 -3.04
CA ASP A 75 10.31 -8.54 -4.19
C ASP A 75 9.57 -7.20 -4.06
N ILE A 76 9.19 -6.80 -2.83
CA ILE A 76 8.49 -5.53 -2.58
C ILE A 76 9.01 -4.81 -1.33
N PHE A 77 8.85 -3.49 -1.29
CA PHE A 77 8.95 -2.70 -0.07
C PHE A 77 7.57 -2.61 0.60
N SER A 78 7.52 -2.87 1.91
CA SER A 78 6.33 -2.69 2.74
C SER A 78 6.50 -1.48 3.65
N VAL A 79 5.74 -0.42 3.38
CA VAL A 79 5.65 0.77 4.22
C VAL A 79 4.36 0.67 5.03
N ARG A 80 4.44 0.63 6.36
CA ARG A 80 3.26 0.37 7.19
C ARG A 80 3.06 1.41 8.28
N VAL A 81 1.86 1.98 8.30
CA VAL A 81 1.43 2.92 9.34
C VAL A 81 -0.09 2.79 9.54
N ALA A 82 -0.60 2.98 10.77
CA ALA A 82 -2.02 2.87 11.03
C ALA A 82 -2.84 3.80 10.10
N GLY A 83 -3.88 3.24 9.48
CA GLY A 83 -4.73 3.97 8.53
C GLY A 83 -4.03 4.38 7.22
N ASN A 84 -2.92 3.76 6.85
CA ASN A 84 -2.17 4.03 5.61
C ASN A 84 -2.01 5.53 5.30
N ILE A 85 -1.80 6.36 6.33
CA ILE A 85 -1.63 7.82 6.21
C ILE A 85 -0.29 8.16 5.55
N VAL A 86 -0.18 9.37 5.01
CA VAL A 86 1.06 9.91 4.44
C VAL A 86 1.63 10.99 5.36
N ASN A 87 2.94 10.95 5.57
CA ASN A 87 3.74 11.97 6.21
C ASN A 87 5.13 12.01 5.56
N GLU A 88 6.01 12.91 6.02
CA GLU A 88 7.34 13.10 5.46
C GLU A 88 8.23 11.85 5.48
N ASP A 89 8.15 11.01 6.52
CA ASP A 89 8.94 9.76 6.60
C ASP A 89 8.42 8.70 5.62
N ILE A 90 7.10 8.64 5.42
CA ILE A 90 6.46 7.77 4.43
C ILE A 90 6.84 8.22 3.02
N LEU A 91 6.77 9.53 2.74
CA LEU A 91 7.17 10.09 1.44
C LEU A 91 8.64 9.79 1.14
N GLY A 92 9.55 10.09 2.08
CA GLY A 92 10.97 9.80 1.92
C GLY A 92 11.25 8.30 1.68
N SER A 93 10.51 7.41 2.33
CA SER A 93 10.62 5.97 2.11
C SER A 93 10.17 5.55 0.71
N MET A 94 9.08 6.14 0.18
CA MET A 94 8.62 5.88 -1.18
C MET A 94 9.57 6.46 -2.24
N GLU A 95 10.10 7.68 -2.00
CA GLU A 95 11.12 8.29 -2.86
C GLU A 95 12.37 7.42 -2.95
N PHE A 96 12.86 6.93 -1.81
CA PHE A 96 13.96 5.97 -1.77
C PHE A 96 13.62 4.71 -2.58
N ALA A 97 12.45 4.12 -2.35
CA ALA A 97 12.03 2.91 -3.03
C ALA A 97 11.94 3.07 -4.56
N CYS A 98 11.40 4.18 -5.04
CA CYS A 98 11.23 4.42 -6.47
C CYS A 98 12.49 4.99 -7.12
N LYS A 99 13.01 6.11 -6.58
CA LYS A 99 14.12 6.84 -7.22
C LYS A 99 15.47 6.19 -7.03
N VAL A 100 15.72 5.59 -5.86
CA VAL A 100 17.03 4.99 -5.54
C VAL A 100 17.04 3.49 -5.81
N ALA A 101 15.99 2.79 -5.39
CA ALA A 101 15.95 1.32 -5.48
C ALA A 101 15.21 0.80 -6.74
N GLY A 102 14.51 1.64 -7.51
CA GLY A 102 14.00 1.31 -8.84
C GLY A 102 12.62 0.63 -8.86
N SER A 103 11.82 0.72 -7.79
CA SER A 103 10.43 0.25 -7.78
C SER A 103 9.60 0.94 -8.87
N LYS A 104 8.73 0.18 -9.54
CA LYS A 104 7.95 0.61 -10.70
C LYS A 104 6.52 1.03 -10.35
N ILE A 105 6.04 0.68 -9.16
CA ILE A 105 4.68 0.98 -8.72
C ILE A 105 4.65 1.32 -7.24
N VAL A 106 3.85 2.33 -6.89
CA VAL A 106 3.45 2.64 -5.51
C VAL A 106 1.98 2.27 -5.37
N VAL A 107 1.67 1.37 -4.45
CA VAL A 107 0.29 0.99 -4.11
C VAL A 107 -0.07 1.58 -2.75
N VAL A 108 -1.08 2.44 -2.71
CA VAL A 108 -1.70 2.89 -1.45
C VAL A 108 -2.86 1.97 -1.15
N MET A 109 -2.67 1.08 -0.18
CA MET A 109 -3.65 0.04 0.13
C MET A 109 -4.36 0.31 1.46
N GLY A 110 -5.64 0.69 1.38
CA GLY A 110 -6.59 0.66 2.49
C GLY A 110 -7.13 -0.75 2.73
N HIS A 111 -7.95 -0.91 3.76
CA HIS A 111 -8.61 -2.20 4.00
C HIS A 111 -9.95 -2.03 4.70
N SER A 112 -10.86 -2.99 4.50
CA SER A 112 -12.15 -3.03 5.20
C SER A 112 -11.95 -3.19 6.72
N LYS A 113 -12.88 -2.68 7.50
CA LYS A 113 -12.88 -2.77 8.98
C LYS A 113 -11.58 -2.23 9.62
N CYS A 114 -11.08 -1.11 9.08
CA CYS A 114 -9.86 -0.47 9.58
C CYS A 114 -10.12 0.24 10.91
N GLY A 115 -9.46 -0.21 11.98
CA GLY A 115 -9.63 0.38 13.32
C GLY A 115 -9.20 1.85 13.41
N ALA A 116 -8.19 2.28 12.65
CA ALA A 116 -7.77 3.68 12.63
C ALA A 116 -8.80 4.57 11.91
N VAL A 117 -9.41 4.08 10.82
CA VAL A 117 -10.49 4.80 10.12
C VAL A 117 -11.72 4.91 11.01
N THR A 118 -12.13 3.81 11.65
CA THR A 118 -13.24 3.80 12.63
C THR A 118 -12.99 4.81 13.75
N ALA A 119 -11.81 4.78 14.35
CA ALA A 119 -11.45 5.71 15.43
C ALA A 119 -11.44 7.18 14.97
N ALA A 120 -11.12 7.45 13.68
CA ALA A 120 -11.20 8.79 13.12
C ALA A 120 -12.66 9.24 12.93
N CYS A 121 -13.55 8.33 12.49
CA CYS A 121 -14.99 8.58 12.40
C CYS A 121 -15.60 8.88 13.78
N ASP A 122 -15.18 8.14 14.82
CA ASP A 122 -15.65 8.29 16.19
C ASP A 122 -14.99 9.45 16.96
N ASP A 123 -14.14 10.25 16.29
CA ASP A 123 -13.39 11.38 16.86
C ASP A 123 -12.58 11.02 18.14
N VAL A 124 -11.99 9.82 18.19
CA VAL A 124 -11.23 9.34 19.34
C VAL A 124 -10.05 10.26 19.66
N LYS A 125 -9.89 10.61 20.93
CA LYS A 125 -8.78 11.45 21.45
C LYS A 125 -7.95 10.62 22.43
N LEU A 126 -6.72 10.25 22.02
CA LEU A 126 -5.84 9.43 22.86
C LEU A 126 -4.37 9.64 22.46
N GLY A 127 -3.63 10.40 23.26
CA GLY A 127 -2.19 10.59 23.09
C GLY A 127 -1.76 10.86 21.63
N ASN A 128 -0.73 10.18 21.16
CA ASN A 128 -0.22 10.31 19.80
C ASN A 128 -1.19 9.77 18.73
N ILE A 129 -2.16 8.92 19.12
CA ILE A 129 -3.20 8.43 18.22
C ILE A 129 -4.01 9.62 17.68
N SER A 130 -4.31 10.63 18.48
CA SER A 130 -5.02 11.85 18.05
C SER A 130 -4.32 12.55 16.88
N THR A 131 -2.99 12.68 16.93
CA THR A 131 -2.19 13.25 15.83
C THR A 131 -2.20 12.39 14.58
N LEU A 132 -2.20 11.07 14.72
CA LEU A 132 -2.33 10.16 13.59
C LEU A 132 -3.71 10.27 12.95
N LEU A 133 -4.79 10.22 13.76
CA LEU A 133 -6.16 10.29 13.29
C LEU A 133 -6.48 11.63 12.63
N SER A 134 -5.84 12.74 13.04
CA SER A 134 -6.01 14.03 12.37
C SER A 134 -5.62 14.02 10.89
N LYS A 135 -4.78 13.07 10.46
CA LYS A 135 -4.40 12.88 9.05
C LYS A 135 -5.47 12.13 8.24
N ILE A 136 -6.34 11.37 8.92
CA ILE A 136 -7.50 10.68 8.31
C ILE A 136 -8.74 11.59 8.30
N ARG A 137 -8.79 12.57 9.21
CA ARG A 137 -9.92 13.50 9.38
C ARG A 137 -10.42 14.11 8.07
N PRO A 138 -9.56 14.60 7.14
CA PRO A 138 -10.02 15.13 5.86
C PRO A 138 -10.84 14.13 5.03
N ALA A 139 -10.60 12.83 5.18
CA ALA A 139 -11.41 11.80 4.52
C ALA A 139 -12.79 11.66 5.19
N VAL A 140 -12.84 11.73 6.51
CA VAL A 140 -14.09 11.71 7.27
C VAL A 140 -14.98 12.91 6.90
N GLU A 141 -14.39 14.10 6.76
CA GLU A 141 -15.11 15.34 6.43
C GLU A 141 -15.66 15.38 5.00
N ARG A 142 -15.16 14.51 4.10
CA ARG A 142 -15.65 14.38 2.72
C ARG A 142 -16.81 13.39 2.54
N VAL A 143 -17.08 12.58 3.57
CA VAL A 143 -18.15 11.59 3.53
C VAL A 143 -19.36 12.13 4.30
N ASP A 144 -20.53 12.07 3.67
CA ASP A 144 -21.77 12.49 4.30
C ASP A 144 -22.26 11.41 5.28
N PHE A 145 -22.42 11.79 6.56
CA PHE A 145 -22.92 10.91 7.62
C PHE A 145 -24.44 11.12 7.76
N GLU A 146 -25.24 10.35 7.04
CA GLU A 146 -26.67 10.29 7.33
C GLU A 146 -26.90 9.66 8.71
N GLY A 147 -27.34 10.46 9.70
CA GLY A 147 -27.76 10.00 11.00
C GLY A 147 -26.70 9.99 12.12
N ASN A 148 -25.53 10.57 11.94
CA ASN A 148 -24.45 10.69 12.94
C ASN A 148 -23.91 9.36 13.54
N GLU A 149 -24.17 8.21 12.90
CA GLU A 149 -23.67 6.92 13.37
C GLU A 149 -22.53 6.40 12.48
N THR A 150 -21.44 5.96 13.10
CA THR A 150 -20.33 5.29 12.42
C THR A 150 -20.74 3.85 12.06
N THR A 151 -21.31 3.69 10.87
CA THR A 151 -21.67 2.37 10.33
C THR A 151 -20.51 1.74 9.57
N GLU A 152 -20.52 0.42 9.35
CA GLU A 152 -19.53 -0.27 8.54
C GLU A 152 -19.43 0.33 7.12
N LYS A 153 -20.55 0.70 6.53
CA LYS A 153 -20.62 1.36 5.23
C LYS A 153 -19.90 2.72 5.20
N VAL A 154 -20.11 3.54 6.23
CA VAL A 154 -19.41 4.84 6.38
C VAL A 154 -17.91 4.62 6.50
N VAL A 155 -17.47 3.66 7.33
CA VAL A 155 -16.03 3.34 7.49
C VAL A 155 -15.41 2.87 6.17
N GLU A 156 -16.12 2.07 5.37
CA GLU A 156 -15.66 1.65 4.05
C GLU A 156 -15.53 2.83 3.09
N GLU A 157 -16.50 3.72 3.05
CA GLU A 157 -16.46 4.91 2.20
C GLU A 157 -15.32 5.86 2.61
N VAL A 158 -15.16 6.12 3.91
CA VAL A 158 -14.03 6.89 4.43
C VAL A 158 -12.69 6.22 4.10
N CYS A 159 -12.61 4.90 4.15
CA CYS A 159 -11.41 4.17 3.75
C CYS A 159 -11.05 4.44 2.27
N HIS A 160 -12.01 4.37 1.37
CA HIS A 160 -11.81 4.69 -0.06
C HIS A 160 -11.34 6.14 -0.27
N VAL A 161 -12.00 7.09 0.38
CA VAL A 161 -11.63 8.51 0.31
C VAL A 161 -10.24 8.74 0.88
N ASN A 162 -9.88 8.07 1.99
CA ASN A 162 -8.55 8.18 2.60
C ASN A 162 -7.44 7.65 1.68
N VAL A 163 -7.69 6.57 0.94
CA VAL A 163 -6.76 6.05 -0.07
C VAL A 163 -6.55 7.10 -1.17
N GLN A 164 -7.63 7.68 -1.69
CA GLN A 164 -7.54 8.71 -2.75
C GLN A 164 -6.79 9.95 -2.26
N LEU A 165 -7.13 10.46 -1.07
CA LEU A 165 -6.43 11.61 -0.48
C LEU A 165 -4.95 11.33 -0.20
N SER A 166 -4.60 10.11 0.16
CA SER A 166 -3.20 9.71 0.34
C SER A 166 -2.44 9.73 -1.00
N ILE A 167 -3.07 9.31 -2.09
CA ILE A 167 -2.50 9.40 -3.45
C ILE A 167 -2.31 10.85 -3.87
N ASP A 168 -3.35 11.68 -3.71
CA ASP A 168 -3.29 13.10 -4.04
C ASP A 168 -2.16 13.78 -3.27
N ARG A 169 -2.03 13.48 -1.97
CA ARG A 169 -0.98 13.99 -1.11
C ARG A 169 0.43 13.55 -1.56
N ILE A 170 0.61 12.30 -1.99
CA ILE A 170 1.89 11.83 -2.54
C ILE A 170 2.27 12.67 -3.76
N ARG A 171 1.32 12.94 -4.66
CA ARG A 171 1.54 13.75 -5.87
C ARG A 171 1.83 15.22 -5.56
N GLU A 172 1.18 15.78 -4.55
CA GLU A 172 1.33 17.19 -4.15
C GLU A 172 2.60 17.45 -3.35
N GLU A 173 2.96 16.55 -2.44
CA GLU A 173 4.05 16.76 -1.48
C GLU A 173 5.39 16.15 -1.92
N SER A 174 5.41 15.23 -2.91
CA SER A 174 6.64 14.66 -3.48
C SER A 174 6.82 15.02 -4.95
N ALA A 175 7.59 16.06 -5.20
CA ALA A 175 7.96 16.43 -6.57
C ALA A 175 8.70 15.31 -7.32
N ILE A 176 9.46 14.48 -6.59
CA ILE A 176 10.20 13.34 -7.16
C ILE A 176 9.24 12.30 -7.69
N LEU A 177 8.28 11.86 -6.87
CA LEU A 177 7.31 10.82 -7.27
C LEU A 177 6.34 11.34 -8.34
N ALA A 178 5.90 12.59 -8.24
CA ALA A 178 5.05 13.23 -9.25
C ALA A 178 5.73 13.30 -10.64
N GLU A 179 7.03 13.65 -10.69
CA GLU A 179 7.77 13.68 -11.95
C GLU A 179 8.00 12.27 -12.52
N MET A 180 8.31 11.28 -11.66
CA MET A 180 8.48 9.88 -12.09
C MET A 180 7.16 9.29 -12.62
N GLU A 181 6.01 9.60 -12.00
CA GLU A 181 4.70 9.19 -12.50
C GLU A 181 4.39 9.86 -13.84
N LYS A 182 4.63 11.17 -13.96
CA LYS A 182 4.41 11.94 -15.19
C LYS A 182 5.27 11.45 -16.36
N SER A 183 6.51 11.03 -16.09
CA SER A 183 7.42 10.46 -17.11
C SER A 183 7.09 9.01 -17.46
N GLY A 184 6.19 8.35 -16.73
CA GLY A 184 5.85 6.95 -16.92
C GLY A 184 6.88 5.97 -16.36
N GLU A 185 7.81 6.44 -15.52
CA GLU A 185 8.78 5.58 -14.83
C GLU A 185 8.12 4.74 -13.73
N ILE A 186 7.09 5.29 -13.09
CA ILE A 186 6.28 4.62 -12.07
C ILE A 186 4.80 4.83 -12.31
N GLU A 187 3.99 4.03 -11.62
CA GLU A 187 2.54 4.23 -11.45
C GLU A 187 2.22 4.40 -9.97
N ILE A 188 1.27 5.28 -9.61
CA ILE A 188 0.76 5.46 -8.25
C ILE A 188 -0.72 5.10 -8.27
N VAL A 189 -1.09 4.00 -7.60
CA VAL A 189 -2.45 3.45 -7.63
C VAL A 189 -3.02 3.25 -6.24
N GLY A 190 -4.34 3.31 -6.14
CA GLY A 190 -5.09 2.94 -4.95
C GLY A 190 -5.52 1.48 -4.97
N ALA A 191 -5.65 0.91 -3.79
CA ALA A 191 -6.25 -0.41 -3.62
C ALA A 191 -6.98 -0.51 -2.29
N VAL A 192 -7.97 -1.40 -2.21
CA VAL A 192 -8.66 -1.75 -0.97
C VAL A 192 -8.66 -3.27 -0.81
N TYR A 193 -8.13 -3.71 0.33
CA TYR A 193 -8.10 -5.10 0.74
C TYR A 193 -9.30 -5.44 1.61
N ASP A 194 -10.05 -6.46 1.26
CA ASP A 194 -11.14 -6.98 2.07
C ASP A 194 -10.61 -8.06 3.03
N VAL A 195 -10.61 -7.74 4.33
CA VAL A 195 -10.15 -8.66 5.40
C VAL A 195 -11.04 -9.90 5.57
N THR A 196 -12.22 -9.94 4.93
CA THR A 196 -13.15 -11.07 4.98
C THR A 196 -12.86 -12.10 3.89
N THR A 197 -12.57 -11.62 2.68
CA THR A 197 -12.39 -12.45 1.49
C THR A 197 -10.92 -12.64 1.10
N GLY A 198 -10.04 -11.75 1.54
CA GLY A 198 -8.66 -11.69 1.11
C GLY A 198 -8.45 -11.04 -0.26
N GLN A 199 -9.50 -10.52 -0.89
CA GLN A 199 -9.41 -9.86 -2.19
C GLN A 199 -8.86 -8.44 -2.08
N VAL A 200 -8.04 -8.06 -3.04
CA VAL A 200 -7.61 -6.68 -3.28
C VAL A 200 -8.31 -6.16 -4.53
N LYS A 201 -9.00 -5.04 -4.39
CA LYS A 201 -9.58 -4.30 -5.50
C LYS A 201 -8.76 -3.04 -5.75
N PHE A 202 -8.14 -2.94 -6.91
CA PHE A 202 -7.50 -1.71 -7.38
C PHE A 202 -8.56 -0.69 -7.78
N ILE A 203 -8.33 0.60 -7.51
CA ILE A 203 -9.27 1.71 -7.70
C ILE A 203 -8.56 2.92 -8.34
#